data_8457e8bcce8f165742f9d86c83b4744a
#
_entry.id   8457e8bcce8f165742f9d86c83b4744a
#
_cell.length_a   1.000
_cell.length_b   1.000
_cell.length_c   1.000
_cell.angle_alpha   90.00
_cell.angle_beta   90.00
_cell.angle_gamma   90.00
#
_symmetry.space_group_name_H-M   'P 1'
#
loop_
_entity.id
_entity.type
_entity.pdbx_description
1 polymer ?
#
loop_
_entity_poly.entity_id
_entity_poly.type
_entity_poly.pdbx_seq_one_letter_code
_entity_poly.pdbx_strand_id
1 'polypeptide(L)'
;MNLDGTDKRMLTNTLGYDGGAFFSHDAKQIIWRAFYPETDKEIRDYQNLIDESLIRPMNLQIRIMNSDGTNKRQITYNEGANFAPYFFPNDKRVIFCSNMADPKGRDFDLWAVNTDGTNLERITYFKGFDGFPVFSPNGKYFVFASNRNQAKRGDTNIFIAEWQN
;
A
#
# COMPACT_ATOMS: atom_id res chain seq x y z
N MET A 1 -4.95 6.77 -20.58
CA MET A 1 -4.03 6.33 -21.66
C MET A 1 -4.77 5.31 -22.52
N ASN A 2 -4.72 5.45 -23.82
CA ASN A 2 -5.24 4.49 -24.78
C ASN A 2 -4.31 3.28 -24.91
N LEU A 3 -4.79 2.18 -25.52
CA LEU A 3 -3.98 0.97 -25.73
C LEU A 3 -2.74 1.20 -26.61
N ASP A 4 -2.78 2.20 -27.48
CA ASP A 4 -1.65 2.63 -28.30
C ASP A 4 -0.64 3.53 -27.56
N GLY A 5 -0.86 3.78 -26.26
CA GLY A 5 -0.02 4.62 -25.43
C GLY A 5 -0.27 6.13 -25.52
N THR A 6 -1.27 6.55 -26.28
CA THR A 6 -1.68 7.96 -26.37
C THR A 6 -2.58 8.35 -25.20
N ASP A 7 -2.89 9.65 -25.05
CA ASP A 7 -3.77 10.21 -24.02
C ASP A 7 -3.36 9.83 -22.59
N LYS A 8 -2.07 9.97 -22.27
CA LYS A 8 -1.56 9.81 -20.91
C LYS A 8 -1.94 11.00 -20.06
N ARG A 9 -2.56 10.76 -18.90
CA ARG A 9 -2.85 11.79 -17.89
C ARG A 9 -2.04 11.55 -16.64
N MET A 10 -1.38 12.59 -16.14
CA MET A 10 -0.80 12.59 -14.81
C MET A 10 -1.89 12.87 -13.78
N LEU A 11 -2.05 11.96 -12.83
CA LEU A 11 -3.09 12.09 -11.78
C LEU A 11 -2.54 12.72 -10.50
N THR A 12 -1.23 12.64 -10.24
CA THR A 12 -0.55 13.23 -9.09
C THR A 12 0.60 14.10 -9.58
N ASN A 13 0.81 15.27 -8.93
CA ASN A 13 1.87 16.23 -9.27
C ASN A 13 2.50 16.88 -8.02
N THR A 14 2.31 16.29 -6.85
CA THR A 14 2.92 16.74 -5.59
C THR A 14 4.37 16.27 -5.53
N LEU A 15 5.28 17.11 -5.04
CA LEU A 15 6.66 16.67 -4.76
C LEU A 15 6.61 15.49 -3.80
N GLY A 16 7.25 14.39 -4.17
CA GLY A 16 7.29 13.18 -3.36
C GLY A 16 7.25 11.90 -4.19
N TYR A 17 6.92 10.83 -3.52
CA TYR A 17 6.84 9.49 -4.10
C TYR A 17 5.41 8.98 -4.16
N ASP A 18 4.99 8.50 -5.30
CA ASP A 18 3.75 7.76 -5.53
C ASP A 18 4.04 6.39 -6.14
N GLY A 19 3.40 5.33 -5.67
CA GLY A 19 3.62 4.00 -6.22
C GLY A 19 2.62 2.95 -5.79
N GLY A 20 2.62 1.81 -6.50
CA GLY A 20 1.79 0.65 -6.20
C GLY A 20 0.30 0.94 -6.27
N ALA A 21 -0.14 1.58 -7.34
CA ALA A 21 -1.54 1.96 -7.54
C ALA A 21 -2.39 0.78 -8.02
N PHE A 22 -3.62 0.68 -7.48
CA PHE A 22 -4.64 -0.29 -7.89
C PHE A 22 -6.01 0.38 -8.00
N PHE A 23 -6.81 -0.09 -8.95
CA PHE A 23 -8.21 0.29 -9.06
C PHE A 23 -9.09 -0.46 -8.05
N SER A 24 -10.19 0.18 -7.64
CA SER A 24 -11.34 -0.52 -7.06
C SER A 24 -11.97 -1.47 -8.10
N HIS A 25 -12.71 -2.49 -7.64
CA HIS A 25 -13.34 -3.46 -8.55
C HIS A 25 -14.36 -2.81 -9.48
N ASP A 26 -15.04 -1.74 -9.01
CA ASP A 26 -15.96 -0.95 -9.83
C ASP A 26 -15.25 0.11 -10.70
N ALA A 27 -13.92 0.18 -10.66
CA ALA A 27 -13.06 1.11 -11.39
C ALA A 27 -13.31 2.61 -11.10
N LYS A 28 -14.03 2.95 -10.01
CA LYS A 28 -14.33 4.34 -9.67
C LYS A 28 -13.29 5.00 -8.79
N GLN A 29 -12.46 4.21 -8.12
CA GLN A 29 -11.43 4.70 -7.21
C GLN A 29 -10.07 4.10 -7.54
N ILE A 30 -9.02 4.80 -7.11
CA ILE A 30 -7.63 4.36 -7.17
C ILE A 30 -7.05 4.51 -5.76
N ILE A 31 -6.38 3.46 -5.27
CA ILE A 31 -5.54 3.50 -4.07
C ILE A 31 -4.07 3.43 -4.47
N TRP A 32 -3.23 4.08 -3.68
CA TRP A 32 -1.78 4.01 -3.85
C TRP A 32 -1.06 4.29 -2.53
N ARG A 33 0.22 4.01 -2.46
CA ARG A 33 1.09 4.46 -1.39
C ARG A 33 1.83 5.72 -1.80
N ALA A 34 2.04 6.65 -0.87
CA ALA A 34 2.78 7.87 -1.12
C ALA A 34 3.56 8.35 0.09
N PHE A 35 4.62 9.11 -0.18
CA PHE A 35 5.31 9.97 0.76
C PHE A 35 5.41 11.36 0.15
N TYR A 36 4.94 12.37 0.86
CA TYR A 36 5.07 13.77 0.47
C TYR A 36 5.82 14.51 1.57
N PRO A 37 7.06 14.99 1.30
CA PRO A 37 7.80 15.75 2.29
C PRO A 37 7.13 17.11 2.55
N GLU A 38 6.95 17.46 3.82
CA GLU A 38 6.23 18.68 4.23
C GLU A 38 7.16 19.74 4.82
N THR A 39 8.29 19.32 5.43
CA THR A 39 9.26 20.25 6.02
C THR A 39 10.43 20.51 5.08
N ASP A 40 11.10 21.66 5.21
CA ASP A 40 12.30 21.99 4.43
C ASP A 40 13.41 20.93 4.58
N LYS A 41 13.48 20.30 5.76
CA LYS A 41 14.43 19.21 6.00
C LYS A 41 14.06 17.97 5.19
N GLU A 42 12.79 17.53 5.25
CA GLU A 42 12.31 16.38 4.50
C GLU A 42 12.43 16.58 2.99
N ILE A 43 12.16 17.81 2.52
CA ILE A 43 12.30 18.16 1.11
C ILE A 43 13.76 18.00 0.66
N ARG A 44 14.72 18.55 1.42
CA ARG A 44 16.15 18.39 1.12
C ARG A 44 16.60 16.94 1.18
N ASP A 45 16.19 16.21 2.23
CA ASP A 45 16.54 14.79 2.40
C ASP A 45 15.98 13.95 1.25
N TYR A 46 14.75 14.23 0.82
CA TYR A 46 14.12 13.54 -0.32
C TYR A 46 14.85 13.84 -1.63
N GLN A 47 15.15 15.11 -1.91
CA GLN A 47 15.87 15.53 -3.13
C GLN A 47 17.27 14.89 -3.20
N ASN A 48 18.02 14.90 -2.11
CA ASN A 48 19.34 14.25 -2.04
C ASN A 48 19.28 12.75 -2.35
N LEU A 49 18.23 12.05 -1.86
CA LEU A 49 18.05 10.63 -2.17
C LEU A 49 17.70 10.40 -3.64
N ILE A 50 16.85 11.25 -4.22
CA ILE A 50 16.50 11.17 -5.66
C ILE A 50 17.72 11.40 -6.54
N ASP A 51 18.60 12.34 -6.22
CA ASP A 51 19.85 12.59 -6.95
C ASP A 51 20.76 11.34 -6.95
N GLU A 52 20.69 10.52 -5.91
CA GLU A 52 21.38 9.22 -5.81
C GLU A 52 20.56 8.05 -6.39
N SER A 53 19.39 8.31 -7.03
CA SER A 53 18.43 7.31 -7.49
C SER A 53 17.89 6.39 -6.39
N LEU A 54 17.78 6.91 -5.18
CA LEU A 54 17.30 6.20 -3.99
C LEU A 54 15.96 6.75 -3.52
N ILE A 55 15.22 5.91 -2.81
CA ILE A 55 14.00 6.28 -2.07
C ILE A 55 14.04 5.64 -0.69
N ARG A 56 13.65 6.39 0.34
CA ARG A 56 13.51 5.84 1.69
C ARG A 56 12.14 5.19 1.81
N PRO A 57 12.06 3.87 2.09
CA PRO A 57 10.78 3.16 2.22
C PRO A 57 10.16 3.35 3.63
N MET A 58 10.15 4.58 4.14
CA MET A 58 9.64 4.91 5.49
C MET A 58 8.57 5.99 5.39
N ASN A 59 7.64 6.00 6.34
CA ASN A 59 6.53 6.96 6.43
C ASN A 59 5.63 6.99 5.17
N LEU A 60 5.57 5.87 4.45
CA LEU A 60 4.66 5.75 3.32
C LEU A 60 3.22 5.64 3.84
N GLN A 61 2.32 6.44 3.30
CA GLN A 61 0.91 6.43 3.68
C GLN A 61 0.04 5.94 2.52
N ILE A 62 -1.06 5.27 2.86
CA ILE A 62 -2.05 4.87 1.85
C ILE A 62 -2.97 6.06 1.57
N ARG A 63 -3.18 6.31 0.29
CA ARG A 63 -4.03 7.36 -0.24
C ARG A 63 -5.06 6.80 -1.20
N ILE A 64 -6.15 7.52 -1.38
CA ILE A 64 -7.25 7.17 -2.26
C ILE A 64 -7.72 8.40 -3.03
N MET A 65 -8.16 8.20 -4.27
CA MET A 65 -8.78 9.23 -5.12
C MET A 65 -9.86 8.62 -6.00
N ASN A 66 -10.67 9.45 -6.62
CA ASN A 66 -11.51 9.02 -7.72
C ASN A 66 -10.66 8.69 -8.96
N SER A 67 -11.15 7.82 -9.83
CA SER A 67 -10.41 7.40 -11.04
C SER A 67 -10.15 8.54 -12.04
N ASP A 68 -10.87 9.64 -11.92
CA ASP A 68 -10.64 10.89 -12.69
C ASP A 68 -9.52 11.77 -12.10
N GLY A 69 -8.97 11.41 -10.92
CA GLY A 69 -7.94 12.15 -10.22
C GLY A 69 -8.46 13.17 -9.20
N THR A 70 -9.78 13.26 -9.01
CA THR A 70 -10.40 14.13 -8.00
C THR A 70 -10.45 13.48 -6.62
N ASN A 71 -10.82 14.24 -5.58
CA ASN A 71 -11.06 13.77 -4.21
C ASN A 71 -9.88 12.97 -3.61
N LYS A 72 -8.66 13.46 -3.83
CA LYS A 72 -7.45 12.86 -3.26
C LYS A 72 -7.42 13.04 -1.75
N ARG A 73 -7.24 11.95 -1.00
CA ARG A 73 -7.08 12.01 0.46
C ARG A 73 -6.21 10.88 0.98
N GLN A 74 -5.62 11.08 2.12
CA GLN A 74 -4.91 10.07 2.90
C GLN A 74 -5.91 9.27 3.73
N ILE A 75 -5.66 7.97 3.93
CA ILE A 75 -6.51 7.08 4.74
C ILE A 75 -5.74 6.35 5.83
N THR A 76 -4.40 6.47 5.88
CA THR A 76 -3.59 5.98 7.01
C THR A 76 -2.76 7.12 7.60
N TYR A 77 -2.56 7.11 8.94
CA TYR A 77 -1.85 8.14 9.67
C TYR A 77 -1.02 7.48 10.79
N ASN A 78 0.14 6.95 10.43
CA ASN A 78 1.01 6.25 11.37
C ASN A 78 2.49 6.43 10.97
N GLU A 79 3.41 6.03 11.85
CA GLU A 79 4.86 6.15 11.61
C GLU A 79 5.44 4.97 10.81
N GLY A 80 4.61 4.01 10.42
CA GLY A 80 5.03 2.82 9.68
C GLY A 80 5.25 3.08 8.19
N ALA A 81 5.89 2.12 7.55
CA ALA A 81 5.91 2.01 6.11
C ALA A 81 4.69 1.20 5.65
N ASN A 82 3.71 1.87 5.05
CA ASN A 82 2.51 1.22 4.53
C ASN A 82 2.64 1.03 3.02
N PHE A 83 2.46 -0.20 2.52
CA PHE A 83 2.58 -0.46 1.09
C PHE A 83 1.74 -1.64 0.59
N ALA A 84 1.74 -1.85 -0.73
CA ALA A 84 0.94 -2.86 -1.40
C ALA A 84 -0.55 -2.83 -1.03
N PRO A 85 -1.23 -1.67 -1.11
CA PRO A 85 -2.65 -1.62 -0.83
C PRO A 85 -3.46 -2.36 -1.89
N TYR A 86 -4.53 -3.02 -1.48
CA TYR A 86 -5.48 -3.68 -2.37
C TYR A 86 -6.90 -3.49 -1.85
N PHE A 87 -7.90 -3.34 -2.72
CA PHE A 87 -9.29 -3.23 -2.28
C PHE A 87 -9.85 -4.58 -1.85
N PHE A 88 -10.69 -4.57 -0.81
CA PHE A 88 -11.61 -5.66 -0.55
C PHE A 88 -12.62 -5.78 -1.69
N PRO A 89 -13.21 -6.97 -1.90
CA PRO A 89 -14.14 -7.21 -3.02
C PRO A 89 -15.37 -6.29 -3.06
N ASN A 90 -15.74 -5.70 -1.93
CA ASN A 90 -16.87 -4.77 -1.81
C ASN A 90 -16.47 -3.28 -1.99
N ASP A 91 -15.20 -3.00 -2.28
CA ASP A 91 -14.62 -1.67 -2.45
C ASP A 91 -14.79 -0.70 -1.24
N LYS A 92 -15.20 -1.22 -0.07
CA LYS A 92 -15.40 -0.41 1.14
C LYS A 92 -14.20 -0.40 2.09
N ARG A 93 -13.31 -1.35 1.95
CA ARG A 93 -12.09 -1.50 2.76
C ARG A 93 -10.88 -1.71 1.86
N VAL A 94 -9.72 -1.42 2.41
CA VAL A 94 -8.41 -1.63 1.81
C VAL A 94 -7.60 -2.52 2.73
N ILE A 95 -6.97 -3.58 2.20
CA ILE A 95 -5.93 -4.36 2.86
C ILE A 95 -4.56 -3.87 2.39
N PHE A 96 -3.59 -3.82 3.28
CA PHE A 96 -2.22 -3.38 2.96
C PHE A 96 -1.23 -4.01 3.94
N CYS A 97 0.06 -3.97 3.64
CA CYS A 97 1.06 -4.38 4.61
C CYS A 97 1.73 -3.19 5.29
N SER A 98 2.06 -3.36 6.57
CA SER A 98 2.65 -2.31 7.38
C SER A 98 3.46 -2.87 8.55
N ASN A 99 4.53 -2.16 8.90
CA ASN A 99 5.27 -2.39 10.14
C ASN A 99 4.84 -1.42 11.27
N MET A 100 3.64 -0.86 11.20
CA MET A 100 3.19 0.16 12.19
C MET A 100 3.14 -0.35 13.64
N ALA A 101 3.09 -1.67 13.87
CA ALA A 101 3.19 -2.24 15.22
C ALA A 101 4.62 -2.15 15.79
N ASP A 102 5.64 -2.08 14.93
CA ASP A 102 7.05 -1.84 15.26
C ASP A 102 7.71 -1.00 14.15
N PRO A 103 7.49 0.33 14.12
CA PRO A 103 7.93 1.19 13.00
C PRO A 103 9.45 1.20 12.75
N LYS A 104 10.24 0.80 13.73
CA LYS A 104 11.71 0.69 13.62
C LYS A 104 12.17 -0.72 13.26
N GLY A 105 11.27 -1.68 13.35
CA GLY A 105 11.53 -3.10 13.07
C GLY A 105 11.28 -3.48 11.63
N ARG A 106 11.42 -4.78 11.39
CA ARG A 106 11.21 -5.41 10.09
C ARG A 106 10.03 -6.38 10.08
N ASP A 107 9.22 -6.35 11.13
CA ASP A 107 8.00 -7.14 11.22
C ASP A 107 6.89 -6.42 10.46
N PHE A 108 6.46 -7.00 9.37
CA PHE A 108 5.36 -6.50 8.55
C PHE A 108 4.18 -7.43 8.63
N ASP A 109 3.01 -6.87 8.90
CA ASP A 109 1.75 -7.57 8.91
C ASP A 109 0.76 -7.00 7.91
N LEU A 110 -0.28 -7.78 7.64
CA LEU A 110 -1.43 -7.31 6.90
C LEU A 110 -2.37 -6.54 7.83
N TRP A 111 -2.81 -5.40 7.36
CA TRP A 111 -3.74 -4.50 8.04
C TRP A 111 -4.90 -4.15 7.11
N ALA A 112 -6.04 -3.81 7.67
CA ALA A 112 -7.18 -3.34 6.91
C ALA A 112 -7.70 -2.03 7.48
N VAL A 113 -8.22 -1.17 6.59
CA VAL A 113 -8.83 0.12 6.95
C VAL A 113 -10.01 0.39 6.02
N ASN A 114 -11.04 1.06 6.51
CA ASN A 114 -12.12 1.54 5.65
C ASN A 114 -11.61 2.60 4.67
N THR A 115 -12.25 2.73 3.51
CA THR A 115 -11.88 3.73 2.51
C THR A 115 -12.04 5.17 3.00
N ASP A 116 -12.76 5.41 4.10
CA ASP A 116 -12.85 6.70 4.78
C ASP A 116 -11.76 6.93 5.85
N GLY A 117 -10.87 5.94 6.07
CA GLY A 117 -9.79 5.98 7.05
C GLY A 117 -10.17 5.47 8.45
N THR A 118 -11.42 5.05 8.66
CA THR A 118 -11.87 4.50 9.94
C THR A 118 -11.62 2.99 10.06
N ASN A 119 -11.80 2.44 11.24
CA ASN A 119 -11.77 1.00 11.52
C ASN A 119 -10.47 0.31 11.08
N LEU A 120 -9.33 0.88 11.49
CA LEU A 120 -8.01 0.27 11.28
C LEU A 120 -7.91 -1.02 12.11
N GLU A 121 -7.55 -2.13 11.47
CA GLU A 121 -7.53 -3.46 12.07
C GLU A 121 -6.29 -4.24 11.61
N ARG A 122 -5.62 -4.95 12.53
CA ARG A 122 -4.54 -5.87 12.20
C ARG A 122 -5.09 -7.24 11.83
N ILE A 123 -4.69 -7.77 10.69
CA ILE A 123 -5.19 -9.04 10.13
C ILE A 123 -4.25 -10.20 10.43
N THR A 124 -2.93 -9.98 10.34
CA THR A 124 -1.93 -11.02 10.66
C THR A 124 -1.02 -10.59 11.80
N TYR A 125 -0.41 -11.58 12.47
CA TYR A 125 0.38 -11.39 13.70
C TYR A 125 1.67 -12.22 13.68
N PHE A 126 2.19 -12.51 12.51
CA PHE A 126 3.40 -13.30 12.37
C PHE A 126 4.65 -12.45 12.61
N LYS A 127 5.60 -12.96 13.43
CA LYS A 127 6.91 -12.30 13.57
C LYS A 127 7.76 -12.53 12.33
N GLY A 128 7.78 -11.54 11.44
CA GLY A 128 8.50 -11.59 10.20
C GLY A 128 7.86 -10.72 9.13
N PHE A 129 7.62 -11.27 7.96
CA PHE A 129 7.08 -10.52 6.84
C PHE A 129 5.82 -11.18 6.30
N ASP A 130 4.70 -10.46 6.35
CA ASP A 130 3.48 -10.70 5.60
C ASP A 130 3.18 -9.47 4.73
N GLY A 131 3.03 -9.66 3.41
CA GLY A 131 2.84 -8.54 2.51
C GLY A 131 2.23 -8.91 1.16
N PHE A 132 1.98 -7.89 0.33
CA PHE A 132 1.44 -8.03 -1.02
C PHE A 132 0.11 -8.80 -1.09
N PRO A 133 -0.91 -8.43 -0.29
CA PRO A 133 -2.19 -9.12 -0.29
C PRO A 133 -2.97 -8.82 -1.56
N VAL A 134 -3.59 -9.84 -2.15
CA VAL A 134 -4.48 -9.71 -3.32
C VAL A 134 -5.68 -10.64 -3.14
N PHE A 135 -6.89 -10.12 -3.23
CA PHE A 135 -8.12 -10.92 -3.17
C PHE A 135 -8.40 -11.60 -4.50
N SER A 136 -8.99 -12.80 -4.42
CA SER A 136 -9.59 -13.44 -5.59
C SER A 136 -10.80 -12.62 -6.08
N PRO A 137 -11.14 -12.66 -7.39
CA PRO A 137 -12.26 -11.88 -7.92
C PRO A 137 -13.60 -12.16 -7.25
N ASN A 138 -13.80 -13.38 -6.73
CA ASN A 138 -15.01 -13.77 -6.00
C ASN A 138 -14.97 -13.46 -4.50
N GLY A 139 -13.86 -12.90 -3.99
CA GLY A 139 -13.68 -12.51 -2.60
C GLY A 139 -13.56 -13.65 -1.59
N LYS A 140 -13.54 -14.92 -2.04
CA LYS A 140 -13.47 -16.07 -1.13
C LYS A 140 -12.07 -16.34 -0.59
N TYR A 141 -11.05 -15.97 -1.36
CA TYR A 141 -9.65 -16.22 -1.02
C TYR A 141 -8.85 -14.95 -1.12
N PHE A 142 -7.76 -14.89 -0.38
CA PHE A 142 -6.70 -13.94 -0.67
C PHE A 142 -5.35 -14.66 -0.67
N VAL A 143 -4.44 -14.15 -1.48
CA VAL A 143 -3.04 -14.59 -1.51
C VAL A 143 -2.17 -13.49 -0.93
N PHE A 144 -1.07 -13.87 -0.30
CA PHE A 144 -0.07 -12.94 0.22
C PHE A 144 1.30 -13.57 0.24
N ALA A 145 2.34 -12.75 0.27
CA ALA A 145 3.71 -13.19 0.43
C ALA A 145 4.06 -13.25 1.92
N SER A 146 4.78 -14.30 2.35
CA SER A 146 5.23 -14.44 3.73
C SER A 146 6.55 -15.20 3.81
N ASN A 147 7.36 -14.85 4.80
CA ASN A 147 8.57 -15.61 5.13
C ASN A 147 8.36 -16.61 6.28
N ARG A 148 7.08 -16.90 6.63
CA ARG A 148 6.75 -18.00 7.56
C ARG A 148 7.18 -19.36 6.97
N ASN A 149 7.55 -20.29 7.83
CA ASN A 149 7.94 -21.64 7.42
C ASN A 149 9.04 -21.67 6.33
N GLN A 150 9.92 -20.66 6.31
CA GLN A 150 11.02 -20.60 5.34
C GLN A 150 11.97 -21.79 5.50
N ALA A 151 12.33 -22.44 4.40
CA ALA A 151 13.31 -23.53 4.39
C ALA A 151 14.75 -23.01 4.59
N LYS A 152 15.00 -21.79 4.09
CA LYS A 152 16.27 -21.07 4.26
C LYS A 152 15.96 -19.64 4.70
N ARG A 153 16.84 -19.07 5.51
CA ARG A 153 16.74 -17.67 5.92
C ARG A 153 16.71 -16.75 4.71
N GLY A 154 15.65 -15.97 4.59
CA GLY A 154 15.42 -15.02 3.49
C GLY A 154 14.46 -15.52 2.41
N ASP A 155 14.01 -16.78 2.47
CA ASP A 155 12.95 -17.25 1.58
C ASP A 155 11.65 -16.53 1.89
N THR A 156 10.92 -16.16 0.85
CA THR A 156 9.55 -15.62 0.92
C THR A 156 8.70 -16.41 -0.07
N ASN A 157 7.58 -16.92 0.40
CA ASN A 157 6.71 -17.78 -0.37
C ASN A 157 5.30 -17.20 -0.48
N ILE A 158 4.50 -17.71 -1.41
CA ILE A 158 3.11 -17.32 -1.58
C ILE A 158 2.22 -18.25 -0.73
N PHE A 159 1.33 -17.62 0.01
CA PHE A 159 0.31 -18.29 0.82
C PHE A 159 -1.07 -17.91 0.32
N ILE A 160 -2.01 -18.83 0.45
CA ILE A 160 -3.43 -18.62 0.19
C ILE A 160 -4.21 -18.85 1.49
N ALA A 161 -5.16 -17.99 1.75
CA ALA A 161 -6.09 -18.13 2.87
C ALA A 161 -7.55 -17.95 2.37
N GLU A 162 -8.47 -18.65 2.99
CA GLU A 162 -9.89 -18.42 2.82
C GLU A 162 -10.31 -17.21 3.65
N TRP A 163 -11.05 -16.29 3.04
CA TRP A 163 -11.60 -15.13 3.74
C TRP A 163 -13.02 -15.43 4.20
N GLN A 164 -13.26 -15.29 5.51
CA GLN A 164 -14.58 -15.41 6.11
C GLN A 164 -15.02 -14.02 6.61
N ASN A 165 -16.22 -13.59 6.18
CA ASN A 165 -16.83 -12.31 6.59
C ASN A 165 -17.41 -12.40 8.01
#